data_992a24b77d06e420d2904793e56b65cf
#
_entry.id   992a24b77d06e420d2904793e56b65cf
#
_cell.length_a   1.000
_cell.length_b   1.000
_cell.length_c   1.000
_cell.angle_alpha   90.00
_cell.angle_beta   90.00
_cell.angle_gamma   90.00
#
_symmetry.space_group_name_H-M   'P 1'
#
loop_
_entity.id
_entity.type
_entity.pdbx_description
1 polymer ?
#
loop_
_entity_poly.entity_id
_entity_poly.type
_entity_poly.pdbx_seq_one_letter_code
_entity_poly.pdbx_strand_id
1 'polypeptide(L)'
;MDVRGSFHKSLRRIQDEVLVMGSMVEKAIARSVDALKKRDLEMANQVCDDDVKINEKRFELEERCIQLIATQQPMASDLRTIISVLSIVAELERIGDHAEGVAKIAIMLGDEPPVKPLIDIPRMAEKTMEMLRRSLDAFVNRDAEAARQIVVEDDEVDDLYNQVFRELITYMVEDPRTITRATRLLWVAHNLERSADRTTNICERVVFMVTGKMEEIGASKY
;
A
#
# COMPACT_ATOMS: atom_id res chain seq x y z
N MET A 1 29.23 17.66 -22.51
CA MET A 1 28.33 16.59 -22.03
C MET A 1 27.06 17.26 -21.48
N ASP A 2 25.89 16.82 -21.92
CA ASP A 2 24.62 17.36 -21.39
C ASP A 2 24.34 16.75 -20.00
N VAL A 3 24.90 17.40 -18.97
CA VAL A 3 24.77 16.98 -17.55
C VAL A 3 23.31 16.95 -17.12
N ARG A 4 22.49 17.87 -17.64
CA ARG A 4 21.08 17.98 -17.31
C ARG A 4 20.24 16.88 -17.96
N GLY A 5 20.57 16.49 -19.19
CA GLY A 5 19.94 15.33 -19.85
C GLY A 5 20.22 14.01 -19.14
N SER A 6 21.45 13.84 -18.62
CA SER A 6 21.83 12.66 -17.82
C SER A 6 21.06 12.61 -16.50
N PHE A 7 20.89 13.73 -15.81
CA PHE A 7 20.10 13.84 -14.58
C PHE A 7 18.65 13.44 -14.80
N HIS A 8 17.96 14.01 -15.78
CA HIS A 8 16.54 13.69 -16.05
C HIS A 8 16.35 12.22 -16.48
N LYS A 9 17.33 11.62 -17.14
CA LYS A 9 17.31 10.19 -17.45
C LYS A 9 17.39 9.33 -16.17
N SER A 10 18.27 9.70 -15.25
CA SER A 10 18.40 9.01 -13.96
C SER A 10 17.15 9.17 -13.11
N LEU A 11 16.55 10.36 -13.07
CA LEU A 11 15.32 10.62 -12.32
C LEU A 11 14.15 9.80 -12.88
N ARG A 12 13.98 9.75 -14.20
CA ARG A 12 12.95 8.91 -14.85
C ARG A 12 13.14 7.44 -14.50
N ARG A 13 14.38 6.94 -14.54
CA ARG A 13 14.66 5.55 -14.16
C ARG A 13 14.24 5.26 -12.71
N ILE A 14 14.47 6.19 -11.77
CA ILE A 14 14.01 6.04 -10.39
C ILE A 14 12.47 5.99 -10.35
N GLN A 15 11.75 6.83 -11.10
CA GLN A 15 10.30 6.80 -11.17
C GLN A 15 9.78 5.46 -11.74
N ASP A 16 10.40 4.94 -12.80
CA ASP A 16 10.07 3.62 -13.36
C ASP A 16 10.24 2.50 -12.33
N GLU A 17 11.30 2.56 -11.53
CA GLU A 17 11.58 1.57 -10.48
C GLU A 17 10.58 1.69 -9.29
N VAL A 18 10.03 2.87 -9.02
CA VAL A 18 8.90 3.04 -8.06
C VAL A 18 7.68 2.27 -8.54
N LEU A 19 7.37 2.32 -9.86
CA LEU A 19 6.26 1.53 -10.42
C LEU A 19 6.50 0.02 -10.30
N VAL A 20 7.75 -0.43 -10.49
CA VAL A 20 8.13 -1.84 -10.26
C VAL A 20 7.86 -2.23 -8.82
N MET A 21 8.28 -1.41 -7.84
CA MET A 21 8.01 -1.66 -6.43
C MET A 21 6.50 -1.67 -6.13
N GLY A 22 5.73 -0.73 -6.70
CA GLY A 22 4.27 -0.71 -6.58
C GLY A 22 3.62 -2.00 -7.09
N SER A 23 4.10 -2.54 -8.23
CA SER A 23 3.62 -3.82 -8.77
C SER A 23 3.97 -5.01 -7.85
N MET A 24 5.12 -4.97 -7.15
CA MET A 24 5.47 -6.00 -6.15
C MET A 24 4.49 -5.97 -4.99
N VAL A 25 4.18 -4.79 -4.47
CA VAL A 25 3.24 -4.56 -3.36
C VAL A 25 1.81 -4.97 -3.75
N GLU A 26 1.33 -4.57 -4.92
CA GLU A 26 0.01 -4.99 -5.44
C GLU A 26 -0.11 -6.51 -5.49
N LYS A 27 0.93 -7.19 -5.99
CA LYS A 27 0.98 -8.67 -6.01
C LYS A 27 1.00 -9.28 -4.61
N ALA A 28 1.68 -8.65 -3.65
CA ALA A 28 1.71 -9.12 -2.27
C ALA A 28 0.31 -9.06 -1.64
N ILE A 29 -0.44 -7.94 -1.82
CA ILE A 29 -1.83 -7.81 -1.37
C ILE A 29 -2.70 -8.91 -2.01
N ALA A 30 -2.66 -9.04 -3.33
CA ALA A 30 -3.48 -10.01 -4.05
C ALA A 30 -3.24 -11.44 -3.58
N ARG A 31 -1.95 -11.84 -3.46
CA ARG A 31 -1.55 -13.19 -3.05
C ARG A 31 -1.86 -13.48 -1.59
N SER A 32 -1.72 -12.50 -0.69
CA SER A 32 -2.02 -12.69 0.74
C SER A 32 -3.52 -12.92 0.97
N VAL A 33 -4.39 -12.18 0.29
CA VAL A 33 -5.84 -12.37 0.37
C VAL A 33 -6.29 -13.65 -0.34
N ASP A 34 -5.68 -14.01 -1.46
CA ASP A 34 -5.91 -15.28 -2.15
C ASP A 34 -5.50 -16.47 -1.29
N ALA A 35 -4.36 -16.41 -0.61
CA ALA A 35 -3.89 -17.41 0.33
C ALA A 35 -4.89 -17.60 1.48
N LEU A 36 -5.38 -16.51 2.07
CA LEU A 36 -6.42 -16.54 3.09
C LEU A 36 -7.70 -17.21 2.58
N LYS A 37 -8.19 -16.80 1.40
CA LYS A 37 -9.43 -17.31 0.79
C LYS A 37 -9.36 -18.79 0.44
N LYS A 38 -8.22 -19.23 -0.10
CA LYS A 38 -7.99 -20.63 -0.52
C LYS A 38 -7.45 -21.51 0.60
N ARG A 39 -7.05 -20.92 1.73
CA ARG A 39 -6.31 -21.59 2.82
C ARG A 39 -5.01 -22.20 2.33
N ASP A 40 -4.33 -21.49 1.45
CA ASP A 40 -3.07 -21.90 0.83
C ASP A 40 -1.90 -21.40 1.68
N LEU A 41 -1.45 -22.28 2.61
CA LEU A 41 -0.36 -21.95 3.54
C LEU A 41 0.99 -21.82 2.83
N GLU A 42 1.18 -22.53 1.71
CA GLU A 42 2.40 -22.41 0.91
C GLU A 42 2.48 -21.02 0.27
N MET A 43 1.39 -20.57 -0.37
CA MET A 43 1.31 -19.21 -0.92
C MET A 43 1.49 -18.16 0.17
N ALA A 44 0.89 -18.35 1.36
CA ALA A 44 1.06 -17.40 2.47
C ALA A 44 2.53 -17.31 2.92
N ASN A 45 3.25 -18.43 3.07
CA ASN A 45 4.68 -18.43 3.39
C ASN A 45 5.50 -17.75 2.29
N GLN A 46 5.20 -17.99 1.01
CA GLN A 46 5.87 -17.32 -0.10
C GLN A 46 5.68 -15.79 -0.09
N VAL A 47 4.51 -15.28 0.35
CA VAL A 47 4.31 -13.83 0.50
C VAL A 47 5.22 -13.28 1.60
N CYS A 48 5.35 -13.98 2.73
CA CYS A 48 6.26 -13.57 3.81
C CYS A 48 7.73 -13.58 3.34
N ASP A 49 8.14 -14.60 2.59
CA ASP A 49 9.51 -14.69 2.07
C ASP A 49 9.81 -13.61 1.01
N ASP A 50 8.81 -13.24 0.20
CA ASP A 50 8.96 -12.23 -0.85
C ASP A 50 9.01 -10.80 -0.30
N ASP A 51 8.56 -10.54 0.93
CA ASP A 51 8.60 -9.21 1.57
C ASP A 51 10.02 -8.65 1.67
N VAL A 52 11.00 -9.50 1.93
CA VAL A 52 12.43 -9.11 1.94
C VAL A 52 12.83 -8.38 0.63
N LYS A 53 12.27 -8.79 -0.52
CA LYS A 53 12.56 -8.16 -1.82
C LYS A 53 11.96 -6.76 -1.93
N ILE A 54 10.82 -6.50 -1.28
CA ILE A 54 10.21 -5.16 -1.21
C ILE A 54 11.11 -4.25 -0.38
N ASN A 55 11.58 -4.73 0.77
CA ASN A 55 12.51 -4.02 1.65
C ASN A 55 13.84 -3.70 0.95
N GLU A 56 14.44 -4.67 0.26
CA GLU A 56 15.66 -4.46 -0.54
C GLU A 56 15.43 -3.41 -1.63
N LYS A 57 14.28 -3.46 -2.30
CA LYS A 57 13.92 -2.49 -3.34
C LYS A 57 13.77 -1.08 -2.80
N ARG A 58 13.19 -0.91 -1.61
CA ARG A 58 13.14 0.37 -0.90
C ARG A 58 14.55 0.92 -0.68
N PHE A 59 15.44 0.14 -0.06
CA PHE A 59 16.82 0.59 0.22
C PHE A 59 17.58 0.96 -1.05
N GLU A 60 17.45 0.18 -2.12
CA GLU A 60 18.04 0.49 -3.43
C GLU A 60 17.58 1.86 -3.96
N LEU A 61 16.28 2.13 -3.88
CA LEU A 61 15.70 3.39 -4.37
C LEU A 61 16.10 4.58 -3.50
N GLU A 62 16.11 4.42 -2.17
CA GLU A 62 16.57 5.44 -1.24
C GLU A 62 18.05 5.82 -1.50
N GLU A 63 18.92 4.81 -1.66
CA GLU A 63 20.35 5.05 -1.95
C GLU A 63 20.53 5.79 -3.27
N ARG A 64 19.81 5.42 -4.33
CA ARG A 64 19.86 6.11 -5.63
C ARG A 64 19.38 7.55 -5.54
N CYS A 65 18.32 7.82 -4.76
CA CYS A 65 17.84 9.19 -4.51
C CYS A 65 18.90 10.03 -3.81
N ILE A 66 19.51 9.50 -2.75
CA ILE A 66 20.58 10.18 -1.99
C ILE A 66 21.77 10.46 -2.91
N GLN A 67 22.20 9.47 -3.70
CA GLN A 67 23.31 9.63 -4.64
C GLN A 67 23.00 10.71 -5.68
N LEU A 68 21.76 10.76 -6.20
CA LEU A 68 21.36 11.76 -7.18
C LEU A 68 21.37 13.19 -6.58
N ILE A 69 20.90 13.35 -5.35
CA ILE A 69 20.98 14.63 -4.63
C ILE A 69 22.44 15.07 -4.43
N ALA A 70 23.28 14.15 -3.91
CA ALA A 70 24.67 14.46 -3.57
C ALA A 70 25.51 14.83 -4.79
N THR A 71 25.25 14.21 -5.95
CA THR A 71 26.10 14.38 -7.16
C THR A 71 25.58 15.46 -8.11
N GLN A 72 24.26 15.76 -8.13
CA GLN A 72 23.65 16.59 -9.16
C GLN A 72 23.07 17.91 -8.63
N GLN A 73 23.00 18.09 -7.31
CA GLN A 73 22.48 19.31 -6.66
C GLN A 73 21.13 19.77 -7.27
N PRO A 74 20.10 18.89 -7.27
CA PRO A 74 18.81 19.22 -7.89
C PRO A 74 18.15 20.41 -7.20
N MET A 75 17.43 21.21 -7.97
CA MET A 75 16.76 22.42 -7.46
C MET A 75 15.25 22.37 -7.71
N ALA A 76 14.53 23.09 -6.86
CA ALA A 76 13.09 23.35 -6.99
C ALA A 76 12.27 22.05 -7.26
N SER A 77 11.66 21.95 -8.45
CA SER A 77 10.77 20.84 -8.80
C SER A 77 11.47 19.47 -8.83
N ASP A 78 12.75 19.43 -9.24
CA ASP A 78 13.50 18.19 -9.32
C ASP A 78 13.78 17.64 -7.91
N LEU A 79 14.16 18.53 -6.98
CA LEU A 79 14.36 18.16 -5.58
C LEU A 79 13.03 17.68 -4.95
N ARG A 80 11.90 18.39 -5.20
CA ARG A 80 10.59 17.94 -4.70
C ARG A 80 10.22 16.54 -5.21
N THR A 81 10.51 16.25 -6.48
CA THR A 81 10.26 14.92 -7.05
C THR A 81 11.06 13.85 -6.31
N ILE A 82 12.35 14.07 -6.03
CA ILE A 82 13.18 13.09 -5.31
C ILE A 82 12.70 12.91 -3.87
N ILE A 83 12.35 14.00 -3.17
CA ILE A 83 11.81 13.92 -1.80
C ILE A 83 10.47 13.17 -1.77
N SER A 84 9.60 13.40 -2.77
CA SER A 84 8.35 12.64 -2.90
C SER A 84 8.61 11.15 -3.15
N VAL A 85 9.58 10.79 -3.99
CA VAL A 85 10.00 9.40 -4.19
C VAL A 85 10.42 8.75 -2.86
N LEU A 86 11.28 9.41 -2.08
CA LEU A 86 11.73 8.88 -0.78
C LEU A 86 10.54 8.60 0.16
N SER A 87 9.54 9.47 0.17
CA SER A 87 8.33 9.26 0.96
C SER A 87 7.47 8.12 0.40
N ILE A 88 7.26 8.09 -0.92
CA ILE A 88 6.43 7.09 -1.60
C ILE A 88 6.99 5.67 -1.40
N VAL A 89 8.30 5.48 -1.54
CA VAL A 89 8.90 4.14 -1.36
C VAL A 89 8.79 3.65 0.09
N ALA A 90 8.82 4.55 1.07
CA ALA A 90 8.58 4.20 2.46
C ALA A 90 7.10 3.79 2.70
N GLU A 91 6.14 4.48 2.07
CA GLU A 91 4.73 4.07 2.18
C GLU A 91 4.47 2.75 1.44
N LEU A 92 5.09 2.51 0.29
CA LEU A 92 4.99 1.24 -0.45
C LEU A 92 5.52 0.06 0.38
N GLU A 93 6.65 0.22 1.07
CA GLU A 93 7.17 -0.82 1.96
C GLU A 93 6.18 -1.13 3.09
N ARG A 94 5.61 -0.10 3.75
CA ARG A 94 4.61 -0.32 4.80
C ARG A 94 3.35 -1.02 4.30
N ILE A 95 2.93 -0.76 3.07
CA ILE A 95 1.82 -1.53 2.45
C ILE A 95 2.25 -2.99 2.24
N GLY A 96 3.52 -3.24 1.87
CA GLY A 96 4.11 -4.58 1.83
C GLY A 96 4.05 -5.30 3.17
N ASP A 97 4.46 -4.63 4.26
CA ASP A 97 4.36 -5.13 5.64
C ASP A 97 2.93 -5.51 6.02
N HIS A 98 1.93 -4.71 5.61
CA HIS A 98 0.52 -5.01 5.86
C HIS A 98 0.06 -6.24 5.06
N ALA A 99 0.51 -6.40 3.81
CA ALA A 99 0.22 -7.59 3.01
C ALA A 99 0.87 -8.85 3.61
N GLU A 100 2.11 -8.76 4.11
CA GLU A 100 2.77 -9.80 4.88
C GLU A 100 1.99 -10.12 6.16
N GLY A 101 1.48 -9.10 6.85
CA GLY A 101 0.60 -9.25 8.02
C GLY A 101 -0.65 -10.08 7.71
N VAL A 102 -1.30 -9.85 6.57
CA VAL A 102 -2.45 -10.67 6.10
C VAL A 102 -2.02 -12.12 5.87
N ALA A 103 -0.87 -12.36 5.24
CA ALA A 103 -0.34 -13.70 5.00
C ALA A 103 -0.01 -14.44 6.31
N LYS A 104 0.61 -13.77 7.28
CA LYS A 104 0.88 -14.33 8.62
C LYS A 104 -0.42 -14.72 9.32
N ILE A 105 -1.47 -13.91 9.19
CA ILE A 105 -2.79 -14.25 9.75
C ILE A 105 -3.40 -15.45 9.04
N ALA A 106 -3.25 -15.58 7.72
CA ALA A 106 -3.71 -16.79 6.99
C ALA A 106 -3.00 -18.04 7.51
N ILE A 107 -1.69 -17.98 7.78
CA ILE A 107 -0.93 -19.09 8.39
C ILE A 107 -1.46 -19.40 9.80
N MET A 108 -1.74 -18.39 10.63
CA MET A 108 -2.29 -18.59 11.96
C MET A 108 -3.69 -19.22 11.96
N LEU A 109 -4.51 -18.94 10.94
CA LEU A 109 -5.84 -19.54 10.77
C LEU A 109 -5.75 -20.99 10.32
N GLY A 110 -4.72 -21.33 9.56
CA GLY A 110 -4.50 -22.71 9.07
C GLY A 110 -5.65 -23.21 8.21
N ASP A 111 -5.98 -24.50 8.38
CA ASP A 111 -7.06 -25.14 7.64
C ASP A 111 -8.47 -24.94 8.25
N GLU A 112 -8.57 -24.17 9.35
CA GLU A 112 -9.86 -23.90 9.97
C GLU A 112 -10.79 -23.16 9.02
N PRO A 113 -12.08 -23.55 8.91
CA PRO A 113 -13.02 -22.85 8.06
C PRO A 113 -13.22 -21.41 8.57
N PRO A 114 -13.38 -20.44 7.67
CA PRO A 114 -13.66 -19.06 8.07
C PRO A 114 -14.99 -18.99 8.85
N VAL A 115 -15.09 -18.01 9.77
CA VAL A 115 -16.30 -17.78 10.59
C VAL A 115 -17.51 -17.43 9.72
N LYS A 116 -17.25 -16.74 8.59
CA LYS A 116 -18.25 -16.35 7.59
C LYS A 116 -17.63 -16.45 6.18
N PRO A 117 -18.44 -16.43 5.11
CA PRO A 117 -17.92 -16.27 3.75
C PRO A 117 -17.09 -14.98 3.64
N LEU A 118 -15.90 -15.09 3.03
CA LEU A 118 -15.01 -13.93 2.82
C LEU A 118 -15.46 -13.17 1.57
N ILE A 119 -16.38 -12.21 1.74
CA ILE A 119 -16.91 -11.36 0.65
C ILE A 119 -16.28 -9.97 0.71
N ASP A 120 -16.33 -9.32 1.86
CA ASP A 120 -15.91 -7.92 1.99
C ASP A 120 -14.38 -7.77 2.04
N ILE A 121 -13.67 -8.70 2.66
CA ILE A 121 -12.19 -8.69 2.69
C ILE A 121 -11.58 -8.68 1.28
N PRO A 122 -11.98 -9.55 0.33
CA PRO A 122 -11.55 -9.44 -1.06
C PRO A 122 -11.91 -8.11 -1.72
N ARG A 123 -13.11 -7.57 -1.46
CA ARG A 123 -13.53 -6.24 -1.99
C ARG A 123 -12.66 -5.11 -1.45
N MET A 124 -12.33 -5.13 -0.16
CA MET A 124 -11.37 -4.18 0.43
C MET A 124 -10.02 -4.26 -0.27
N ALA A 125 -9.50 -5.47 -0.49
CA ALA A 125 -8.23 -5.67 -1.19
C ALA A 125 -8.26 -5.16 -2.64
N GLU A 126 -9.33 -5.45 -3.39
CA GLU A 126 -9.52 -4.97 -4.76
C GLU A 126 -9.54 -3.44 -4.80
N LYS A 127 -10.28 -2.79 -3.90
CA LYS A 127 -10.36 -1.34 -3.83
C LYS A 127 -9.01 -0.71 -3.44
N THR A 128 -8.33 -1.26 -2.44
CA THR A 128 -6.99 -0.81 -2.01
C THR A 128 -5.97 -0.91 -3.16
N MET A 129 -5.96 -2.02 -3.91
CA MET A 129 -5.08 -2.20 -5.07
C MET A 129 -5.42 -1.23 -6.20
N GLU A 130 -6.71 -0.95 -6.44
CA GLU A 130 -7.14 0.05 -7.42
C GLU A 130 -6.64 1.44 -7.05
N MET A 131 -6.85 1.86 -5.80
CA MET A 131 -6.36 3.13 -5.26
C MET A 131 -4.83 3.23 -5.40
N LEU A 132 -4.09 2.19 -5.01
CA LEU A 132 -2.63 2.14 -5.12
C LEU A 132 -2.16 2.33 -6.57
N ARG A 133 -2.73 1.60 -7.51
CA ARG A 133 -2.37 1.71 -8.93
C ARG A 133 -2.61 3.12 -9.44
N ARG A 134 -3.78 3.68 -9.19
CA ARG A 134 -4.15 5.04 -9.64
C ARG A 134 -3.30 6.12 -8.97
N SER A 135 -2.90 5.93 -7.72
CA SER A 135 -1.99 6.87 -7.03
C SER A 135 -0.60 6.90 -7.69
N LEU A 136 -0.09 5.75 -8.12
CA LEU A 136 1.17 5.65 -8.84
C LEU A 136 1.06 6.18 -10.28
N ASP A 137 -0.08 6.00 -10.94
CA ASP A 137 -0.36 6.64 -12.22
C ASP A 137 -0.39 8.17 -12.08
N ALA A 138 -1.05 8.69 -11.03
CA ALA A 138 -1.06 10.12 -10.72
C ALA A 138 0.36 10.65 -10.43
N PHE A 139 1.20 9.86 -9.75
CA PHE A 139 2.61 10.19 -9.51
C PHE A 139 3.39 10.36 -10.82
N VAL A 140 3.30 9.41 -11.75
CA VAL A 140 4.02 9.46 -13.03
C VAL A 140 3.50 10.61 -13.91
N ASN A 141 2.19 10.78 -13.98
CA ASN A 141 1.54 11.82 -14.78
C ASN A 141 1.60 13.21 -14.12
N ARG A 142 2.09 13.33 -12.89
CA ARG A 142 2.11 14.55 -12.08
C ARG A 142 0.71 15.17 -11.94
N ASP A 143 -0.29 14.34 -11.74
CA ASP A 143 -1.69 14.72 -11.69
C ASP A 143 -2.16 14.86 -10.23
N ALA A 144 -2.08 16.09 -9.72
CA ALA A 144 -2.51 16.42 -8.35
C ALA A 144 -4.03 16.33 -8.17
N GLU A 145 -4.81 16.53 -9.24
CA GLU A 145 -6.27 16.45 -9.14
C GLU A 145 -6.74 15.01 -9.02
N ALA A 146 -6.21 14.11 -9.87
CA ALA A 146 -6.46 12.68 -9.73
C ALA A 146 -6.04 12.16 -8.34
N ALA A 147 -4.90 12.61 -7.81
CA ALA A 147 -4.45 12.26 -6.46
C ALA A 147 -5.47 12.68 -5.38
N ARG A 148 -6.05 13.90 -5.45
CA ARG A 148 -7.08 14.34 -4.51
C ARG A 148 -8.37 13.52 -4.59
N GLN A 149 -8.77 13.10 -5.79
CA GLN A 149 -9.96 12.28 -5.99
C GLN A 149 -9.80 10.89 -5.36
N ILE A 150 -8.61 10.29 -5.46
CA ILE A 150 -8.32 8.98 -4.86
C ILE A 150 -8.43 9.02 -3.34
N VAL A 151 -7.99 10.12 -2.69
CA VAL A 151 -8.09 10.26 -1.23
C VAL A 151 -9.55 10.19 -0.74
N VAL A 152 -10.50 10.76 -1.50
CA VAL A 152 -11.93 10.69 -1.14
C VAL A 152 -12.50 9.27 -1.21
N GLU A 153 -11.90 8.41 -2.04
CA GLU A 153 -12.34 7.02 -2.19
C GLU A 153 -11.94 6.11 -1.01
N ASP A 154 -11.07 6.59 -0.13
CA ASP A 154 -10.69 5.89 1.10
C ASP A 154 -11.90 5.64 2.02
N ASP A 155 -12.85 6.56 2.05
CA ASP A 155 -14.13 6.40 2.77
C ASP A 155 -14.86 5.08 2.41
N GLU A 156 -14.70 4.56 1.18
CA GLU A 156 -15.31 3.28 0.78
C GLU A 156 -14.66 2.08 1.45
N VAL A 157 -13.33 2.14 1.68
CA VAL A 157 -12.59 1.07 2.37
C VAL A 157 -12.94 1.09 3.85
N ASP A 158 -13.04 2.28 4.45
CA ASP A 158 -13.48 2.50 5.82
C ASP A 158 -14.88 1.95 6.08
N ASP A 159 -15.82 2.21 5.16
CA ASP A 159 -17.19 1.68 5.26
C ASP A 159 -17.22 0.16 5.21
N LEU A 160 -16.40 -0.47 4.33
CA LEU A 160 -16.26 -1.93 4.26
C LEU A 160 -15.62 -2.48 5.54
N TYR A 161 -14.59 -1.83 6.08
CA TYR A 161 -13.98 -2.19 7.36
C TYR A 161 -15.01 -2.17 8.49
N ASN A 162 -15.79 -1.09 8.61
CA ASN A 162 -16.84 -0.95 9.60
C ASN A 162 -17.94 -2.01 9.45
N GLN A 163 -18.26 -2.42 8.22
CA GLN A 163 -19.19 -3.52 7.97
C GLN A 163 -18.62 -4.85 8.47
N VAL A 164 -17.39 -5.19 8.09
CA VAL A 164 -16.69 -6.40 8.54
C VAL A 164 -16.62 -6.45 10.07
N PHE A 165 -16.28 -5.32 10.70
CA PHE A 165 -16.20 -5.20 12.14
C PHE A 165 -17.54 -5.57 12.81
N ARG A 166 -18.65 -4.93 12.40
CA ARG A 166 -20.01 -5.18 12.97
C ARG A 166 -20.45 -6.62 12.79
N GLU A 167 -20.22 -7.18 11.60
CA GLU A 167 -20.58 -8.58 11.33
C GLU A 167 -19.79 -9.56 12.21
N LEU A 168 -18.48 -9.40 12.32
CA LEU A 168 -17.64 -10.30 13.12
C LEU A 168 -17.95 -10.20 14.61
N ILE A 169 -18.27 -9.01 15.13
CA ILE A 169 -18.76 -8.87 16.51
C ILE A 169 -20.05 -9.66 16.74
N THR A 170 -20.98 -9.64 15.77
CA THR A 170 -22.21 -10.43 15.87
C THR A 170 -21.92 -11.93 15.99
N TYR A 171 -21.04 -12.46 15.17
CA TYR A 171 -20.59 -13.88 15.27
C TYR A 171 -19.93 -14.20 16.61
N MET A 172 -19.11 -13.29 17.15
CA MET A 172 -18.46 -13.49 18.46
C MET A 172 -19.48 -13.56 19.60
N VAL A 173 -20.56 -12.73 19.53
CA VAL A 173 -21.63 -12.72 20.55
C VAL A 173 -22.51 -13.96 20.46
N GLU A 174 -22.83 -14.40 19.23
CA GLU A 174 -23.65 -15.60 19.00
C GLU A 174 -22.92 -16.89 19.39
N ASP A 175 -21.64 -17.00 19.08
CA ASP A 175 -20.82 -18.17 19.45
C ASP A 175 -19.41 -17.74 19.92
N PRO A 176 -19.17 -17.67 21.24
CA PRO A 176 -17.88 -17.29 21.80
C PRO A 176 -16.67 -18.15 21.33
N ARG A 177 -16.91 -19.35 20.81
CA ARG A 177 -15.84 -20.22 20.25
C ARG A 177 -15.25 -19.63 18.97
N THR A 178 -15.94 -18.68 18.33
CA THR A 178 -15.47 -18.00 17.12
C THR A 178 -14.53 -16.82 17.40
N ILE A 179 -14.42 -16.34 18.65
CA ILE A 179 -13.72 -15.11 19.03
C ILE A 179 -12.31 -15.06 18.42
N THR A 180 -11.51 -16.11 18.60
CA THR A 180 -10.12 -16.10 18.10
C THR A 180 -10.05 -15.96 16.59
N ARG A 181 -10.87 -16.72 15.84
CA ARG A 181 -10.90 -16.67 14.37
C ARG A 181 -11.44 -15.34 13.86
N ALA A 182 -12.52 -14.85 14.46
CA ALA A 182 -13.13 -13.57 14.11
C ALA A 182 -12.17 -12.40 14.39
N THR A 183 -11.45 -12.41 15.51
CA THR A 183 -10.41 -11.41 15.81
C THR A 183 -9.30 -11.43 14.77
N ARG A 184 -8.85 -12.61 14.33
CA ARG A 184 -7.87 -12.72 13.24
C ARG A 184 -8.37 -12.13 11.94
N LEU A 185 -9.64 -12.34 11.58
CA LEU A 185 -10.25 -11.72 10.39
C LEU A 185 -10.39 -10.19 10.55
N LEU A 186 -10.65 -9.67 11.75
CA LEU A 186 -10.61 -8.23 12.02
C LEU A 186 -9.20 -7.65 11.78
N TRP A 187 -8.16 -8.36 12.16
CA TRP A 187 -6.79 -7.94 11.90
C TRP A 187 -6.46 -7.95 10.40
N VAL A 188 -7.02 -8.88 9.62
CA VAL A 188 -6.90 -8.86 8.16
C VAL A 188 -7.54 -7.59 7.59
N ALA A 189 -8.79 -7.31 7.97
CA ALA A 189 -9.51 -6.13 7.51
C ALA A 189 -8.77 -4.84 7.90
N HIS A 190 -8.23 -4.77 9.13
CA HIS A 190 -7.42 -3.63 9.59
C HIS A 190 -6.13 -3.45 8.77
N ASN A 191 -5.41 -4.54 8.42
CA ASN A 191 -4.24 -4.41 7.54
C ASN A 191 -4.59 -3.85 6.17
N LEU A 192 -5.76 -4.20 5.60
CA LEU A 192 -6.21 -3.68 4.32
C LEU A 192 -6.63 -2.21 4.41
N GLU A 193 -7.34 -1.81 5.45
CA GLU A 193 -7.68 -0.42 5.73
C GLU A 193 -6.39 0.41 5.89
N ARG A 194 -5.44 -0.04 6.71
CA ARG A 194 -4.13 0.63 6.85
C ARG A 194 -3.36 0.72 5.53
N SER A 195 -3.54 -0.22 4.61
CA SER A 195 -2.93 -0.15 3.28
C SER A 195 -3.57 0.94 2.41
N ALA A 196 -4.88 1.15 2.52
CA ALA A 196 -5.59 2.24 1.87
C ALA A 196 -5.16 3.60 2.45
N ASP A 197 -5.10 3.75 3.76
CA ASP A 197 -4.53 4.92 4.45
C ASP A 197 -3.12 5.28 3.92
N ARG A 198 -2.23 4.28 3.74
CA ARG A 198 -0.89 4.53 3.19
C ARG A 198 -0.94 5.00 1.76
N THR A 199 -1.93 4.58 1.01
CA THR A 199 -2.14 5.06 -0.36
C THR A 199 -2.57 6.53 -0.39
N THR A 200 -3.36 6.99 0.58
CA THR A 200 -3.68 8.43 0.70
C THR A 200 -2.43 9.26 0.98
N ASN A 201 -1.50 8.77 1.81
CA ASN A 201 -0.20 9.41 2.02
C ASN A 201 0.61 9.52 0.72
N ILE A 202 0.57 8.51 -0.15
CA ILE A 202 1.20 8.58 -1.49
C ILE A 202 0.57 9.70 -2.30
N CYS A 203 -0.75 9.82 -2.33
CA CYS A 203 -1.48 10.90 -3.02
C CYS A 203 -1.07 12.29 -2.51
N GLU A 204 -0.91 12.48 -1.20
CA GLU A 204 -0.41 13.73 -0.62
C GLU A 204 0.99 14.08 -1.13
N ARG A 205 1.88 13.09 -1.27
CA ARG A 205 3.22 13.32 -1.85
C ARG A 205 3.16 13.69 -3.32
N VAL A 206 2.20 13.15 -4.08
CA VAL A 206 1.95 13.57 -5.47
C VAL A 206 1.51 15.04 -5.51
N VAL A 207 0.56 15.43 -4.69
CA VAL A 207 0.11 16.83 -4.61
C VAL A 207 1.26 17.77 -4.23
N PHE A 208 2.05 17.42 -3.20
CA PHE A 208 3.25 18.17 -2.84
C PHE A 208 4.26 18.29 -3.98
N MET A 209 4.53 17.20 -4.68
CA MET A 209 5.46 17.19 -5.82
C MET A 209 5.07 18.19 -6.91
N VAL A 210 3.77 18.30 -7.18
CA VAL A 210 3.22 19.15 -8.23
C VAL A 210 3.09 20.60 -7.78
N THR A 211 2.47 20.83 -6.62
CA THR A 211 2.11 22.17 -6.14
C THR A 211 3.19 22.84 -5.31
N GLY A 212 4.07 22.07 -4.69
CA GLY A 212 5.07 22.54 -3.72
C GLY A 212 4.49 22.86 -2.34
N LYS A 213 3.20 22.58 -2.10
CA LYS A 213 2.55 22.78 -0.80
C LYS A 213 2.39 21.44 -0.11
N MET A 214 2.76 21.36 1.16
CA MET A 214 2.41 20.24 2.03
C MET A 214 1.03 20.54 2.59
N GLU A 215 0.06 19.71 2.25
CA GLU A 215 -1.31 19.79 2.73
C GLU A 215 -1.78 18.38 3.10
N GLU A 216 -2.50 18.28 4.19
CA GLU A 216 -3.21 17.06 4.57
C GLU A 216 -4.54 17.05 3.78
N ILE A 217 -4.75 15.98 3.00
CA ILE A 217 -5.90 15.85 2.13
C ILE A 217 -6.76 14.72 2.73
N GLY A 218 -7.88 15.06 3.32
CA GLY A 218 -8.73 14.07 3.98
C GLY A 218 -8.27 13.83 5.41
N ALA A 219 -8.64 14.73 6.31
CA ALA A 219 -8.52 14.45 7.73
C ALA A 219 -9.37 13.21 8.05
N SER A 220 -8.72 12.17 8.59
CA SER A 220 -9.41 11.00 9.12
C SER A 220 -10.60 11.44 9.98
N LYS A 221 -11.76 10.83 9.77
CA LYS A 221 -12.98 11.13 10.53
C LYS A 221 -12.97 10.56 11.96
N TYR A 222 -11.83 10.01 12.40
CA TYR A 222 -11.62 9.39 13.71
C TYR A 222 -10.45 9.99 14.48
#